data_061d89721b37dd758b3e0b3d87712582
#
_entry.id   061d89721b37dd758b3e0b3d87712582
#
_cell.length_a   1.000
_cell.length_b   1.000
_cell.length_c   1.000
_cell.angle_alpha   90.00
_cell.angle_beta   90.00
_cell.angle_gamma   90.00
#
_symmetry.space_group_name_H-M   'P 1'
#
loop_
_entity.id
_entity.type
_entity.pdbx_description
1 polymer ?
#
loop_
_entity_poly.entity_id
_entity_poly.type
_entity_poly.pdbx_seq_one_letter_code
_entity_poly.pdbx_strand_id
1 'polypeptide(L)'
;MDSKKVNIQLAALNPFIQSNIVENVEKDVSGKDFIAWGDNNQYPNYLFSLYSDCATLQSIINGTSDFITGNDIVCNVPNFAKRVNKKGDTINDLIERISIDYLIYGGYAIQVIKDFNNNIAELYALDFSKIRSSKKNDVFFYSEDWDKSFGRVKYITYPKFEPGDKNPTSIFYFKGSKTRGVYPTPIYNASIIACELEKKINRYHLNEISNNFLTSKIVNFNAGVPDDDLKAEIERNINEKFSGEENAGRILISFNDSKDSETTVTDIAQDNYADRYNALSTRTREQIFIAFRAVPNLFGLMTETTGFNSQEFAEAFKLYNRTTVKPIQKRIIDTLDKIFGVENSITIIPFSLEENNNEENVA
;
A
#
# COMPACT_ATOMS: atom_id res chain seq x y z
N MET A 1 46.10 27.74 34.86
CA MET A 1 45.28 27.89 33.64
C MET A 1 44.32 26.73 33.58
N ASP A 2 43.16 26.90 34.20
CA ASP A 2 42.12 25.86 34.19
C ASP A 2 41.39 25.89 32.86
N SER A 3 41.49 24.80 32.11
CA SER A 3 40.71 24.58 30.92
C SER A 3 39.23 24.38 31.31
N LYS A 4 38.43 25.45 31.19
CA LYS A 4 36.97 25.33 31.29
C LYS A 4 36.48 24.32 30.24
N LYS A 5 35.98 23.19 30.66
CA LYS A 5 35.27 22.24 29.80
C LYS A 5 33.98 22.91 29.35
N VAL A 6 33.92 23.27 28.08
CA VAL A 6 32.66 23.67 27.42
C VAL A 6 31.78 22.43 27.27
N ASN A 7 30.77 22.32 28.10
CA ASN A 7 29.73 21.29 27.91
C ASN A 7 28.76 21.81 26.85
N ILE A 8 28.99 21.43 25.60
CA ILE A 8 27.99 21.58 24.54
C ILE A 8 27.01 20.41 24.71
N GLN A 9 25.88 20.64 25.35
CA GLN A 9 24.76 19.74 25.26
C GLN A 9 24.02 19.97 23.93
N LEU A 10 24.44 19.25 22.90
CA LEU A 10 23.64 19.08 21.70
C LEU A 10 22.47 18.18 22.09
N ALA A 11 21.30 18.75 22.36
CA ALA A 11 20.06 18.03 22.28
C ALA A 11 19.85 17.68 20.81
N ALA A 12 20.46 16.60 20.35
CA ALA A 12 20.11 15.99 19.09
C ALA A 12 18.68 15.48 19.25
N LEU A 13 17.71 16.31 18.82
CA LEU A 13 16.42 15.79 18.40
C LEU A 13 16.72 14.83 17.23
N ASN A 14 16.92 13.59 17.61
CA ASN A 14 17.06 12.51 16.67
C ASN A 14 15.69 12.30 16.04
N PRO A 15 15.41 12.78 14.85
CA PRO A 15 14.40 12.17 14.04
C PRO A 15 15.08 10.93 13.43
N PHE A 16 15.35 9.91 14.24
CA PHE A 16 15.36 8.58 13.68
C PHE A 16 13.95 8.39 13.15
N ILE A 17 13.78 8.76 11.90
CA ILE A 17 12.70 8.24 11.09
C ILE A 17 13.00 6.75 11.02
N GLN A 18 12.55 6.02 12.05
CA GLN A 18 12.46 4.58 11.94
C GLN A 18 11.70 4.33 10.66
N SER A 19 12.35 3.70 9.69
CA SER A 19 11.64 3.18 8.55
C SER A 19 10.65 2.19 9.12
N ASN A 20 9.37 2.55 9.15
CA ASN A 20 8.30 1.67 9.59
C ASN A 20 8.05 0.56 8.54
N ILE A 21 9.10 0.12 7.84
CA ILE A 21 9.01 -0.98 6.89
C ILE A 21 8.78 -2.24 7.71
N VAL A 22 7.57 -2.77 7.59
CA VAL A 22 7.21 -4.05 8.19
C VAL A 22 7.73 -5.15 7.28
N GLU A 23 8.51 -6.07 7.82
CA GLU A 23 9.04 -7.18 7.06
C GLU A 23 7.98 -8.27 6.82
N ASN A 24 7.99 -8.85 5.62
CA ASN A 24 7.14 -9.99 5.28
C ASN A 24 7.72 -11.28 5.87
N VAL A 25 7.54 -11.45 7.17
CA VAL A 25 7.99 -12.61 7.93
C VAL A 25 6.80 -13.43 8.36
N GLU A 26 6.92 -14.75 8.30
CA GLU A 26 5.93 -15.69 8.82
C GLU A 26 6.39 -16.20 10.18
N LYS A 27 5.59 -16.00 11.21
CA LYS A 27 5.92 -16.42 12.59
C LYS A 27 4.89 -17.39 13.14
N ASP A 28 5.38 -18.51 13.66
CA ASP A 28 4.61 -19.40 14.50
C ASP A 28 4.30 -18.71 15.83
N VAL A 29 3.02 -18.65 16.19
CA VAL A 29 2.58 -18.06 17.46
C VAL A 29 2.29 -19.18 18.44
N SER A 30 3.08 -19.25 19.52
CA SER A 30 2.93 -20.30 20.53
C SER A 30 1.49 -20.38 21.07
N GLY A 31 0.91 -21.58 21.04
CA GLY A 31 -0.46 -21.83 21.51
C GLY A 31 -1.56 -21.31 20.58
N LYS A 32 -1.26 -20.98 19.33
CA LYS A 32 -2.22 -20.60 18.29
C LYS A 32 -2.06 -21.48 17.05
N ASP A 33 -3.16 -21.69 16.35
CA ASP A 33 -3.22 -22.54 15.16
C ASP A 33 -2.90 -21.76 13.88
N PHE A 34 -2.81 -20.44 13.95
CA PHE A 34 -2.50 -19.57 12.82
C PHE A 34 -1.04 -19.12 12.82
N ILE A 35 -0.54 -18.85 11.63
CA ILE A 35 0.76 -18.21 11.41
C ILE A 35 0.57 -16.69 11.38
N ALA A 36 1.36 -15.94 12.12
CA ALA A 36 1.34 -14.49 12.05
C ALA A 36 1.97 -13.99 10.75
N TRP A 37 1.37 -12.96 10.15
CA TRP A 37 1.83 -12.32 8.92
C TRP A 37 2.51 -10.99 9.22
N GLY A 38 3.84 -10.99 9.17
CA GLY A 38 4.71 -9.92 9.66
C GLY A 38 5.04 -10.09 11.15
N ASP A 39 6.02 -9.34 11.62
CA ASP A 39 6.53 -9.41 12.99
C ASP A 39 5.46 -9.24 14.07
N ASN A 40 4.57 -8.27 13.83
CA ASN A 40 3.46 -7.90 14.71
C ASN A 40 2.10 -8.36 14.17
N ASN A 41 2.07 -9.27 13.21
CA ASN A 41 0.86 -9.71 12.50
C ASN A 41 0.12 -8.60 11.72
N GLN A 42 0.81 -7.49 11.39
CA GLN A 42 0.23 -6.29 10.76
C GLN A 42 0.75 -6.04 9.33
N TYR A 43 1.47 -6.99 8.74
CA TYR A 43 1.99 -6.81 7.38
C TYR A 43 0.90 -6.51 6.34
N PRO A 44 -0.29 -7.13 6.34
CA PRO A 44 -1.36 -6.76 5.43
C PRO A 44 -1.86 -5.33 5.61
N ASN A 45 -2.01 -4.87 6.85
CA ASN A 45 -2.41 -3.48 7.13
C ASN A 45 -1.35 -2.49 6.66
N TYR A 46 -0.07 -2.87 6.78
CA TYR A 46 1.03 -2.08 6.23
C TYR A 46 0.95 -1.98 4.70
N LEU A 47 0.70 -3.08 3.98
CA LEU A 47 0.52 -3.06 2.52
C LEU A 47 -0.68 -2.19 2.11
N PHE A 48 -1.78 -2.27 2.85
CA PHE A 48 -2.94 -1.41 2.61
C PHE A 48 -2.63 0.07 2.85
N SER A 49 -1.83 0.40 3.88
CA SER A 49 -1.39 1.78 4.11
C SER A 49 -0.50 2.30 2.99
N LEU A 50 0.35 1.44 2.41
CA LEU A 50 1.14 1.82 1.23
C LEU A 50 0.23 2.12 0.03
N TYR A 51 -0.75 1.25 -0.23
CA TYR A 51 -1.74 1.48 -1.28
C TYR A 51 -2.51 2.79 -1.08
N SER A 52 -2.92 3.10 0.14
CA SER A 52 -3.71 4.30 0.46
C SER A 52 -2.89 5.59 0.40
N ASP A 53 -1.60 5.54 0.74
CA ASP A 53 -0.76 6.74 0.95
C ASP A 53 0.23 7.00 -0.22
N CYS A 54 0.39 6.06 -1.15
CA CYS A 54 1.28 6.18 -2.30
C CYS A 54 0.46 6.36 -3.59
N ALA A 55 0.40 7.56 -4.12
CA ALA A 55 -0.44 7.91 -5.26
C ALA A 55 -0.10 7.09 -6.53
N THR A 56 1.19 6.89 -6.79
CA THR A 56 1.65 6.09 -7.93
C THR A 56 1.20 4.63 -7.81
N LEU A 57 1.36 4.05 -6.61
CA LEU A 57 0.94 2.66 -6.36
C LEU A 57 -0.57 2.50 -6.53
N GLN A 58 -1.36 3.42 -5.95
CA GLN A 58 -2.81 3.39 -6.02
C GLN A 58 -3.30 3.51 -7.47
N SER A 59 -2.74 4.44 -8.24
CA SER A 59 -3.11 4.63 -9.66
C SER A 59 -2.86 3.36 -10.48
N ILE A 60 -1.70 2.71 -10.30
CA ILE A 60 -1.38 1.49 -11.03
C ILE A 60 -2.30 0.33 -10.61
N ILE A 61 -2.58 0.17 -9.32
CA ILE A 61 -3.45 -0.89 -8.83
C ILE A 61 -4.87 -0.71 -9.35
N ASN A 62 -5.45 0.48 -9.19
CA ASN A 62 -6.81 0.76 -9.64
C ASN A 62 -6.94 0.61 -11.17
N GLY A 63 -6.07 1.27 -11.94
CA GLY A 63 -6.12 1.14 -13.40
C GLY A 63 -5.84 -0.29 -13.92
N THR A 64 -5.01 -1.07 -13.21
CA THR A 64 -4.83 -2.48 -13.55
C THR A 64 -6.08 -3.30 -13.22
N SER A 65 -6.77 -3.00 -12.11
CA SER A 65 -8.05 -3.63 -11.76
C SER A 65 -9.12 -3.34 -12.81
N ASP A 66 -9.21 -2.10 -13.30
CA ASP A 66 -10.13 -1.72 -14.38
C ASP A 66 -9.84 -2.50 -15.67
N PHE A 67 -8.56 -2.68 -16.02
CA PHE A 67 -8.19 -3.52 -17.17
C PHE A 67 -8.50 -5.01 -16.95
N ILE A 68 -8.43 -5.51 -15.71
CA ILE A 68 -8.77 -6.91 -15.38
C ILE A 68 -10.28 -7.13 -15.51
N THR A 69 -11.12 -6.22 -15.02
CA THR A 69 -12.57 -6.31 -15.12
C THR A 69 -13.05 -6.11 -16.55
N GLY A 70 -12.30 -5.32 -17.33
CA GLY A 70 -12.66 -5.00 -18.72
C GLY A 70 -13.91 -4.12 -18.80
N ASN A 71 -14.65 -4.22 -19.91
CA ASN A 71 -15.87 -3.45 -20.10
C ASN A 71 -17.06 -4.09 -19.37
N ASP A 72 -17.09 -5.41 -19.26
CA ASP A 72 -18.13 -6.16 -18.54
C ASP A 72 -17.70 -7.62 -18.31
N ILE A 73 -18.36 -8.28 -17.39
CA ILE A 73 -18.14 -9.71 -17.07
C ILE A 73 -19.47 -10.42 -17.09
N VAL A 74 -19.59 -11.37 -18.00
CA VAL A 74 -20.78 -12.21 -18.12
C VAL A 74 -20.58 -13.49 -17.32
N CYS A 75 -21.48 -13.75 -16.37
CA CYS A 75 -21.51 -15.03 -15.64
C CYS A 75 -22.36 -16.04 -16.42
N ASN A 76 -21.73 -17.14 -16.85
CA ASN A 76 -22.38 -18.21 -17.61
C ASN A 76 -23.10 -19.24 -16.71
N VAL A 77 -23.00 -19.07 -15.37
CA VAL A 77 -23.73 -19.91 -14.41
C VAL A 77 -25.09 -19.27 -14.10
N PRO A 78 -26.21 -19.86 -14.52
CA PRO A 78 -27.53 -19.18 -14.52
C PRO A 78 -27.94 -18.63 -13.14
N ASN A 79 -27.66 -19.34 -12.06
CA ASN A 79 -28.02 -18.93 -10.70
C ASN A 79 -27.23 -17.70 -10.22
N PHE A 80 -26.10 -17.40 -10.84
CA PHE A 80 -25.20 -16.31 -10.49
C PHE A 80 -25.17 -15.18 -11.52
N ALA A 81 -25.96 -15.28 -12.59
CA ALA A 81 -26.00 -14.29 -13.67
C ALA A 81 -26.42 -12.88 -13.21
N LYS A 82 -27.23 -12.79 -12.14
CA LYS A 82 -27.72 -11.50 -11.64
C LYS A 82 -27.02 -11.05 -10.36
N ARG A 83 -26.66 -11.96 -9.50
CA ARG A 83 -26.03 -11.70 -8.20
C ARG A 83 -25.29 -12.92 -7.70
N VAL A 84 -24.21 -12.69 -6.98
CA VAL A 84 -23.39 -13.78 -6.40
C VAL A 84 -23.69 -14.07 -4.94
N ASN A 85 -24.47 -13.20 -4.27
CA ASN A 85 -24.82 -13.35 -2.86
C ASN A 85 -26.11 -12.62 -2.49
N LYS A 86 -26.55 -12.78 -1.23
CA LYS A 86 -27.74 -12.11 -0.69
C LYS A 86 -27.58 -10.59 -0.49
N LYS A 87 -26.35 -10.05 -0.43
CA LYS A 87 -26.13 -8.62 -0.39
C LYS A 87 -26.46 -7.93 -1.70
N GLY A 88 -26.59 -8.69 -2.78
CA GLY A 88 -26.86 -8.17 -4.12
C GLY A 88 -25.59 -7.90 -4.94
N ASP A 89 -24.42 -8.29 -4.44
CA ASP A 89 -23.17 -8.13 -5.20
C ASP A 89 -23.26 -8.92 -6.50
N THR A 90 -22.79 -8.35 -7.60
CA THR A 90 -22.68 -8.97 -8.92
C THR A 90 -21.36 -9.70 -9.07
N ILE A 91 -21.21 -10.44 -10.18
CA ILE A 91 -19.93 -11.08 -10.51
C ILE A 91 -18.84 -10.04 -10.76
N ASN A 92 -19.19 -8.86 -11.30
CA ASN A 92 -18.29 -7.75 -11.51
C ASN A 92 -17.74 -7.24 -10.17
N ASP A 93 -18.63 -6.99 -9.19
CA ASP A 93 -18.23 -6.54 -7.85
C ASP A 93 -17.29 -7.55 -7.16
N LEU A 94 -17.57 -8.84 -7.32
CA LEU A 94 -16.71 -9.89 -6.77
C LEU A 94 -15.33 -9.85 -7.39
N ILE A 95 -15.25 -9.77 -8.73
CA ILE A 95 -13.97 -9.81 -9.46
C ILE A 95 -13.17 -8.55 -9.24
N GLU A 96 -13.79 -7.38 -9.19
CA GLU A 96 -13.13 -6.12 -8.86
C GLU A 96 -12.44 -6.22 -7.50
N ARG A 97 -13.17 -6.64 -6.46
CA ARG A 97 -12.61 -6.77 -5.09
C ARG A 97 -11.45 -7.75 -5.02
N ILE A 98 -11.58 -8.94 -5.61
CA ILE A 98 -10.49 -9.93 -5.59
C ILE A 98 -9.30 -9.50 -6.49
N SER A 99 -9.53 -8.68 -7.50
CA SER A 99 -8.47 -8.11 -8.34
C SER A 99 -7.65 -7.09 -7.57
N ILE A 100 -8.30 -6.20 -6.83
CA ILE A 100 -7.64 -5.22 -5.95
C ILE A 100 -6.85 -5.96 -4.86
N ASP A 101 -7.45 -6.94 -4.18
CA ASP A 101 -6.75 -7.73 -3.17
C ASP A 101 -5.54 -8.47 -3.74
N TYR A 102 -5.67 -9.05 -4.94
CA TYR A 102 -4.56 -9.69 -5.62
C TYR A 102 -3.41 -8.71 -5.93
N LEU A 103 -3.75 -7.50 -6.36
CA LEU A 103 -2.75 -6.49 -6.70
C LEU A 103 -2.07 -5.92 -5.45
N ILE A 104 -2.80 -5.74 -4.34
CA ILE A 104 -2.24 -5.24 -3.08
C ILE A 104 -1.41 -6.30 -2.37
N TYR A 105 -1.94 -7.52 -2.22
CA TYR A 105 -1.38 -8.55 -1.34
C TYR A 105 -0.66 -9.69 -2.09
N GLY A 106 -0.94 -9.85 -3.38
CA GLY A 106 -0.49 -11.00 -4.17
C GLY A 106 -1.39 -12.24 -4.05
N GLY A 107 -2.54 -12.10 -3.41
CA GLY A 107 -3.53 -13.16 -3.20
C GLY A 107 -4.90 -12.60 -2.89
N TYR A 108 -5.90 -13.47 -2.83
CA TYR A 108 -7.28 -13.13 -2.49
C TYR A 108 -8.00 -14.30 -1.86
N ALA A 109 -9.14 -14.05 -1.25
CA ALA A 109 -9.97 -15.09 -0.65
C ALA A 109 -11.45 -14.89 -0.98
N ILE A 110 -12.10 -16.02 -1.30
CA ILE A 110 -13.53 -16.07 -1.58
C ILE A 110 -14.17 -17.02 -0.57
N GLN A 111 -15.14 -16.51 0.20
CA GLN A 111 -15.99 -17.35 1.01
C GLN A 111 -17.03 -18.02 0.13
N VAL A 112 -17.11 -19.33 0.20
CA VAL A 112 -18.05 -20.16 -0.54
C VAL A 112 -19.07 -20.72 0.45
N ILE A 113 -20.34 -20.42 0.23
CA ILE A 113 -21.45 -20.93 1.04
C ILE A 113 -22.25 -21.88 0.18
N LYS A 114 -22.59 -23.05 0.73
CA LYS A 114 -23.35 -24.09 0.06
C LYS A 114 -24.74 -24.21 0.66
N ASP A 115 -25.67 -24.67 -0.18
CA ASP A 115 -27.03 -25.06 0.23
C ASP A 115 -27.08 -26.47 0.87
N PHE A 116 -28.25 -26.90 1.32
CA PHE A 116 -28.45 -28.23 1.90
C PHE A 116 -28.20 -29.37 0.92
N ASN A 117 -28.23 -29.10 -0.37
CA ASN A 117 -27.94 -30.07 -1.43
C ASN A 117 -26.47 -30.08 -1.84
N ASN A 118 -25.64 -29.33 -1.10
CA ASN A 118 -24.21 -29.18 -1.37
C ASN A 118 -23.87 -28.40 -2.67
N ASN A 119 -24.84 -27.67 -3.24
CA ASN A 119 -24.59 -26.75 -4.35
C ASN A 119 -24.07 -25.40 -3.83
N ILE A 120 -23.29 -24.71 -4.66
CA ILE A 120 -22.85 -23.35 -4.35
C ILE A 120 -24.10 -22.44 -4.30
N ALA A 121 -24.30 -21.75 -3.19
CA ALA A 121 -25.42 -20.83 -2.98
C ALA A 121 -24.99 -19.37 -3.02
N GLU A 122 -23.84 -19.04 -2.43
CA GLU A 122 -23.36 -17.67 -2.31
C GLU A 122 -21.83 -17.60 -2.36
N LEU A 123 -21.32 -16.49 -2.93
CA LEU A 123 -19.89 -16.14 -2.96
C LEU A 123 -19.68 -14.75 -2.39
N TYR A 124 -18.68 -14.59 -1.53
CA TYR A 124 -18.27 -13.31 -0.95
C TYR A 124 -16.76 -13.12 -1.11
N ALA A 125 -16.35 -12.00 -1.67
CA ALA A 125 -14.96 -11.56 -1.53
C ALA A 125 -14.72 -11.17 -0.07
N LEU A 126 -13.77 -11.81 0.58
CA LEU A 126 -13.36 -11.47 1.94
C LEU A 126 -12.18 -10.48 1.89
N ASP A 127 -12.19 -9.52 2.79
CA ASP A 127 -11.05 -8.65 3.01
C ASP A 127 -9.81 -9.49 3.35
N PHE A 128 -8.87 -9.55 2.43
CA PHE A 128 -7.72 -10.44 2.55
C PHE A 128 -6.80 -10.06 3.71
N SER A 129 -6.79 -8.78 4.11
CA SER A 129 -6.03 -8.31 5.27
C SER A 129 -6.49 -8.94 6.58
N LYS A 130 -7.74 -9.38 6.64
CA LYS A 130 -8.39 -9.96 7.82
C LYS A 130 -8.24 -11.48 7.94
N ILE A 131 -7.53 -12.11 6.99
CA ILE A 131 -7.37 -13.55 6.95
C ILE A 131 -5.98 -13.96 7.42
N ARG A 132 -5.93 -15.00 8.24
CA ARG A 132 -4.70 -15.71 8.59
C ARG A 132 -4.83 -17.18 8.25
N SER A 133 -3.71 -17.83 7.97
CA SER A 133 -3.65 -19.21 7.55
C SER A 133 -3.03 -20.10 8.61
N SER A 134 -3.47 -21.36 8.66
CA SER A 134 -2.74 -22.43 9.34
C SER A 134 -1.41 -22.72 8.63
N LYS A 135 -0.49 -23.40 9.30
CA LYS A 135 0.80 -23.82 8.76
C LYS A 135 0.68 -24.72 7.51
N LYS A 136 -0.40 -25.49 7.42
CA LYS A 136 -0.67 -26.41 6.28
C LYS A 136 -1.48 -25.78 5.17
N ASN A 137 -1.97 -24.55 5.35
CA ASN A 137 -2.86 -23.88 4.40
C ASN A 137 -4.18 -24.66 4.17
N ASP A 138 -4.68 -25.32 5.19
CA ASP A 138 -5.88 -26.14 5.18
C ASP A 138 -7.04 -25.55 6.00
N VAL A 139 -6.71 -24.61 6.90
CA VAL A 139 -7.64 -23.88 7.74
C VAL A 139 -7.30 -22.39 7.72
N PHE A 140 -8.35 -21.56 7.66
CA PHE A 140 -8.23 -20.11 7.64
C PHE A 140 -8.98 -19.48 8.80
N PHE A 141 -8.41 -18.41 9.32
CA PHE A 141 -8.90 -17.68 10.49
C PHE A 141 -9.24 -16.27 10.04
N TYR A 142 -10.47 -15.86 10.24
CA TYR A 142 -10.94 -14.51 9.94
C TYR A 142 -11.16 -13.73 11.24
N SER A 143 -10.58 -12.54 11.32
CA SER A 143 -10.80 -11.60 12.43
C SER A 143 -10.91 -10.19 11.90
N GLU A 144 -11.83 -9.42 12.48
CA GLU A 144 -11.97 -7.99 12.17
C GLU A 144 -10.76 -7.17 12.66
N ASP A 145 -10.08 -7.68 13.68
CA ASP A 145 -9.02 -6.94 14.35
C ASP A 145 -7.89 -7.88 14.80
N TRP A 146 -6.77 -7.81 14.05
CA TRP A 146 -5.55 -8.54 14.35
C TRP A 146 -4.53 -7.72 15.15
N ASP A 147 -4.83 -6.46 15.49
CA ASP A 147 -3.93 -5.56 16.22
C ASP A 147 -3.89 -5.85 17.72
N LYS A 148 -4.86 -6.59 18.23
CA LYS A 148 -4.87 -7.01 19.64
C LYS A 148 -3.78 -8.02 19.92
N SER A 149 -3.27 -7.99 21.16
CA SER A 149 -2.36 -9.03 21.63
C SER A 149 -2.92 -10.42 21.30
N PHE A 150 -2.10 -11.31 20.79
CA PHE A 150 -2.50 -12.63 20.27
C PHE A 150 -3.44 -13.44 21.19
N GLY A 151 -3.37 -13.23 22.53
CA GLY A 151 -4.25 -13.89 23.47
C GLY A 151 -5.71 -13.40 23.47
N ARG A 152 -5.98 -12.20 22.94
CA ARG A 152 -7.29 -11.54 22.97
C ARG A 152 -7.99 -11.45 21.62
N VAL A 153 -7.33 -11.87 20.53
CA VAL A 153 -7.92 -11.88 19.20
C VAL A 153 -9.06 -12.88 19.15
N LYS A 154 -10.24 -12.40 18.75
CA LYS A 154 -11.40 -13.24 18.43
C LYS A 154 -11.41 -13.49 16.94
N TYR A 155 -11.47 -14.74 16.53
CA TYR A 155 -11.51 -15.13 15.13
C TYR A 155 -12.51 -16.24 14.87
N ILE A 156 -13.00 -16.32 13.65
CA ILE A 156 -13.84 -17.39 13.14
C ILE A 156 -12.94 -18.29 12.30
N THR A 157 -13.14 -19.59 12.43
CA THR A 157 -12.34 -20.61 11.72
C THR A 157 -13.14 -21.17 10.55
N TYR A 158 -12.51 -21.24 9.40
CA TYR A 158 -13.07 -21.80 8.18
C TYR A 158 -12.17 -22.88 7.59
N PRO A 159 -12.72 -24.01 7.14
CA PRO A 159 -11.96 -24.97 6.37
C PRO A 159 -11.63 -24.41 4.98
N LYS A 160 -10.57 -24.94 4.37
CA LYS A 160 -10.25 -24.69 2.98
C LYS A 160 -11.34 -25.27 2.08
N PHE A 161 -11.72 -24.49 1.05
CA PHE A 161 -12.60 -24.99 0.01
C PHE A 161 -11.90 -26.07 -0.83
N GLU A 162 -12.54 -27.21 -0.94
CA GLU A 162 -12.17 -28.28 -1.87
C GLU A 162 -13.40 -28.67 -2.70
N PRO A 163 -13.25 -28.88 -4.03
CA PRO A 163 -14.37 -29.34 -4.86
C PRO A 163 -14.96 -30.65 -4.31
N GLY A 164 -16.30 -30.66 -4.13
CA GLY A 164 -17.00 -31.83 -3.62
C GLY A 164 -16.98 -32.03 -2.10
N ASP A 165 -16.31 -31.13 -1.33
CA ASP A 165 -16.41 -31.16 0.13
C ASP A 165 -17.87 -30.93 0.59
N LYS A 166 -18.19 -31.33 1.82
CA LYS A 166 -19.54 -31.19 2.41
C LYS A 166 -19.62 -30.05 3.43
N ASN A 167 -18.59 -29.21 3.50
CA ASN A 167 -18.57 -28.07 4.41
C ASN A 167 -19.61 -27.03 3.96
N PRO A 168 -20.53 -26.59 4.82
CA PRO A 168 -21.55 -25.62 4.44
C PRO A 168 -20.96 -24.25 4.13
N THR A 169 -19.79 -23.94 4.71
CA THR A 169 -19.05 -22.70 4.47
C THR A 169 -17.55 -23.02 4.49
N SER A 170 -16.84 -22.55 3.49
CA SER A 170 -15.40 -22.75 3.33
C SER A 170 -14.77 -21.53 2.66
N ILE A 171 -13.45 -21.44 2.70
CA ILE A 171 -12.70 -20.36 2.04
C ILE A 171 -11.86 -20.93 0.89
N PHE A 172 -12.11 -20.42 -0.31
CA PHE A 172 -11.15 -20.54 -1.40
C PHE A 172 -10.06 -19.49 -1.20
N TYR A 173 -8.84 -19.94 -0.94
CA TYR A 173 -7.69 -19.08 -0.69
C TYR A 173 -6.71 -19.19 -1.85
N PHE A 174 -6.49 -18.08 -2.55
CA PHE A 174 -5.53 -17.99 -3.64
C PHE A 174 -4.26 -17.29 -3.19
N LYS A 175 -3.12 -17.87 -3.50
CA LYS A 175 -1.81 -17.23 -3.40
C LYS A 175 -1.04 -17.42 -4.68
N GLY A 176 -0.27 -16.40 -5.07
CA GLY A 176 0.54 -16.48 -6.29
C GLY A 176 1.59 -17.59 -6.22
N SER A 177 1.87 -18.23 -7.36
CA SER A 177 2.78 -19.39 -7.47
C SER A 177 4.25 -19.10 -7.09
N LYS A 178 4.63 -17.83 -7.02
CA LYS A 178 6.01 -17.41 -6.67
C LYS A 178 6.26 -17.33 -5.16
N THR A 179 5.23 -17.58 -4.36
CA THR A 179 5.28 -17.52 -2.90
C THR A 179 5.85 -18.81 -2.32
N ARG A 180 6.80 -18.71 -1.40
CA ARG A 180 7.41 -19.87 -0.71
C ARG A 180 6.71 -20.25 0.57
N GLY A 181 6.09 -19.27 1.27
CA GLY A 181 5.41 -19.46 2.55
C GLY A 181 3.91 -19.73 2.43
N VAL A 182 3.18 -19.60 3.54
CA VAL A 182 1.72 -19.71 3.60
C VAL A 182 1.02 -18.46 3.08
N TYR A 183 1.69 -17.30 3.17
CA TYR A 183 1.17 -16.02 2.70
C TYR A 183 1.73 -15.64 1.33
N PRO A 184 0.94 -14.91 0.52
CA PRO A 184 1.40 -14.40 -0.75
C PRO A 184 2.43 -13.27 -0.58
N THR A 185 3.12 -12.98 -1.68
CA THR A 185 4.03 -11.86 -1.80
C THR A 185 3.51 -10.95 -2.90
N PRO A 186 3.33 -9.63 -2.64
CA PRO A 186 2.81 -8.71 -3.63
C PRO A 186 3.72 -8.58 -4.85
N ILE A 187 3.15 -8.25 -6.00
CA ILE A 187 3.88 -8.11 -7.26
C ILE A 187 4.99 -7.05 -7.13
N TYR A 188 4.70 -5.97 -6.41
CA TYR A 188 5.59 -4.82 -6.18
C TYR A 188 6.49 -4.96 -4.96
N ASN A 189 6.67 -6.15 -4.42
CA ASN A 189 7.47 -6.40 -3.20
C ASN A 189 8.88 -5.76 -3.26
N ALA A 190 9.53 -5.80 -4.42
CA ALA A 190 10.85 -5.18 -4.60
C ALA A 190 10.83 -3.64 -4.57
N SER A 191 9.66 -3.01 -4.74
CA SER A 191 9.47 -1.57 -4.78
C SER A 191 8.77 -1.01 -3.54
N ILE A 192 8.60 -1.80 -2.48
CA ILE A 192 8.03 -1.34 -1.21
C ILE A 192 8.82 -0.13 -0.66
N ILE A 193 10.14 -0.17 -0.76
CA ILE A 193 11.01 0.95 -0.35
C ILE A 193 10.71 2.20 -1.18
N ALA A 194 10.45 2.07 -2.47
CA ALA A 194 10.09 3.20 -3.33
C ALA A 194 8.72 3.76 -2.95
N CYS A 195 7.73 2.93 -2.63
CA CYS A 195 6.43 3.38 -2.14
C CYS A 195 6.55 4.17 -0.83
N GLU A 196 7.35 3.68 0.13
CA GLU A 196 7.63 4.39 1.38
C GLU A 196 8.37 5.71 1.13
N LEU A 197 9.28 5.73 0.16
CA LEU A 197 10.02 6.94 -0.18
C LEU A 197 9.11 8.01 -0.78
N GLU A 198 8.19 7.65 -1.70
CA GLU A 198 7.19 8.57 -2.25
C GLU A 198 6.33 9.18 -1.15
N LYS A 199 5.84 8.36 -0.24
CA LYS A 199 5.07 8.80 0.93
C LYS A 199 5.85 9.78 1.82
N LYS A 200 7.15 9.52 2.06
CA LYS A 200 8.02 10.40 2.86
C LYS A 200 8.35 11.70 2.14
N ILE A 201 8.57 11.67 0.83
CA ILE A 201 8.79 12.87 0.01
C ILE A 201 7.58 13.80 0.11
N ASN A 202 6.36 13.25 -0.07
CA ASN A 202 5.14 14.03 0.01
C ASN A 202 4.93 14.65 1.41
N ARG A 203 5.20 13.89 2.48
CA ARG A 203 5.14 14.41 3.86
C ARG A 203 6.19 15.49 4.13
N TYR A 204 7.40 15.30 3.59
CA TYR A 204 8.45 16.29 3.71
C TYR A 204 8.03 17.62 3.05
N HIS A 205 7.51 17.57 1.81
CA HIS A 205 7.04 18.79 1.13
C HIS A 205 5.86 19.45 1.85
N LEU A 206 4.94 18.67 2.38
CA LEU A 206 3.85 19.20 3.21
C LEU A 206 4.39 19.93 4.43
N ASN A 207 5.36 19.35 5.14
CA ASN A 207 6.00 19.99 6.28
C ASN A 207 6.76 21.26 5.91
N GLU A 208 7.48 21.27 4.77
CA GLU A 208 8.17 22.46 4.27
C GLU A 208 7.20 23.60 3.98
N ILE A 209 6.08 23.31 3.33
CA ILE A 209 5.02 24.28 3.02
C ILE A 209 4.38 24.78 4.33
N SER A 210 4.03 23.88 5.24
CA SER A 210 3.40 24.22 6.53
C SER A 210 4.30 25.08 7.39
N ASN A 211 5.62 24.93 7.26
CA ASN A 211 6.62 25.73 7.96
C ASN A 211 7.06 26.98 7.16
N ASN A 212 6.32 27.39 6.12
CA ASN A 212 6.63 28.53 5.27
C ASN A 212 8.08 28.54 4.73
N PHE A 213 8.64 27.37 4.41
CA PHE A 213 10.03 27.19 3.97
C PHE A 213 11.06 27.78 4.96
N LEU A 214 10.69 27.90 6.25
CA LEU A 214 11.58 28.42 7.25
C LEU A 214 12.74 27.43 7.49
N THR A 215 13.93 27.84 7.12
CA THR A 215 15.16 27.18 7.54
C THR A 215 15.29 27.17 9.07
N SER A 216 15.95 26.16 9.62
CA SER A 216 16.23 26.08 11.04
C SER A 216 16.83 27.42 11.52
N LYS A 217 16.22 28.04 12.54
CA LYS A 217 16.68 29.29 13.12
C LYS A 217 17.54 28.99 14.34
N ILE A 218 18.60 29.73 14.50
CA ILE A 218 19.40 29.72 15.72
C ILE A 218 19.01 30.92 16.55
N VAL A 219 18.60 30.67 17.77
CA VAL A 219 18.36 31.72 18.77
C VAL A 219 19.54 31.72 19.74
N ASN A 220 20.38 32.75 19.65
CA ASN A 220 21.50 32.90 20.54
C ASN A 220 21.11 33.78 21.74
N PHE A 221 21.29 33.27 22.94
CA PHE A 221 21.17 34.02 24.18
C PHE A 221 22.58 34.38 24.64
N ASN A 222 22.96 35.68 24.56
CA ASN A 222 24.30 36.18 24.80
C ASN A 222 24.43 36.94 26.15
N ALA A 223 23.57 36.65 27.10
CA ALA A 223 23.51 37.31 28.41
C ALA A 223 24.09 36.46 29.55
N GLY A 224 24.97 35.54 29.24
CA GLY A 224 25.50 34.54 30.17
C GLY A 224 24.78 33.19 30.06
N VAL A 225 25.39 32.14 30.59
CA VAL A 225 24.83 30.80 30.62
C VAL A 225 23.93 30.65 31.86
N PRO A 226 22.60 30.52 31.71
CA PRO A 226 21.72 30.37 32.85
C PRO A 226 21.95 29.03 33.56
N ASP A 227 21.39 28.87 34.76
CA ASP A 227 21.32 27.60 35.43
C ASP A 227 20.41 26.59 34.65
N ASP A 228 20.50 25.34 35.03
CA ASP A 228 19.81 24.26 34.27
C ASP A 228 18.30 24.34 34.38
N ASP A 229 17.74 24.87 35.47
CA ASP A 229 16.31 25.05 35.66
C ASP A 229 15.76 26.17 34.74
N LEU A 230 16.46 27.29 34.64
CA LEU A 230 16.09 28.40 33.77
C LEU A 230 16.31 28.06 32.27
N LYS A 231 17.31 27.25 31.93
CA LYS A 231 17.45 26.71 30.58
C LYS A 231 16.27 25.86 30.18
N ALA A 232 15.85 24.92 31.05
CA ALA A 232 14.71 24.05 30.82
C ALA A 232 13.39 24.86 30.68
N GLU A 233 13.25 25.94 31.45
CA GLU A 233 12.09 26.84 31.33
C GLU A 233 12.07 27.60 29.99
N ILE A 234 13.22 28.14 29.58
CA ILE A 234 13.36 28.86 28.29
C ILE A 234 13.08 27.88 27.11
N GLU A 235 13.64 26.68 27.14
CA GLU A 235 13.44 25.67 26.13
C GLU A 235 11.95 25.26 26.06
N ARG A 236 11.28 25.09 27.20
CA ARG A 236 9.86 24.79 27.25
C ARG A 236 9.02 25.92 26.66
N ASN A 237 9.27 27.18 27.08
CA ASN A 237 8.53 28.35 26.62
C ASN A 237 8.70 28.62 25.13
N ILE A 238 9.88 28.35 24.58
CA ILE A 238 10.15 28.44 23.14
C ILE A 238 9.44 27.31 22.40
N ASN A 239 9.55 26.10 22.90
CA ASN A 239 8.81 24.97 22.33
C ASN A 239 7.30 25.20 22.36
N GLU A 240 6.71 25.66 23.45
CA GLU A 240 5.27 25.95 23.55
C GLU A 240 4.82 27.05 22.57
N LYS A 241 5.65 28.07 22.32
CA LYS A 241 5.32 29.17 21.39
C LYS A 241 5.51 28.80 19.91
N PHE A 242 6.40 27.87 19.63
CA PHE A 242 6.80 27.53 18.26
C PHE A 242 6.52 26.07 17.87
N SER A 243 5.98 25.25 18.77
CA SER A 243 5.53 23.88 18.51
C SER A 243 4.01 23.82 18.32
N GLY A 244 3.47 24.48 17.30
CA GLY A 244 2.12 24.20 16.79
C GLY A 244 2.24 23.51 15.43
N GLU A 245 1.24 22.78 14.98
CA GLU A 245 1.22 22.17 13.64
C GLU A 245 1.51 23.19 12.53
N GLU A 246 1.28 24.48 12.78
CA GLU A 246 1.54 25.58 11.85
C GLU A 246 2.92 26.27 12.03
N ASN A 247 3.67 26.01 13.12
CA ASN A 247 4.88 26.76 13.49
C ASN A 247 6.13 25.92 13.76
N ALA A 248 6.16 24.66 13.40
CA ALA A 248 7.26 23.74 13.69
C ALA A 248 8.52 23.98 12.83
N GLY A 249 9.03 25.19 12.83
CA GLY A 249 10.41 25.47 12.38
C GLY A 249 11.40 24.88 13.41
N ARG A 250 12.46 24.24 12.98
CA ARG A 250 13.52 23.77 13.87
C ARG A 250 14.26 24.97 14.46
N ILE A 251 14.13 25.19 15.77
CA ILE A 251 14.86 26.21 16.48
C ILE A 251 15.98 25.51 17.25
N LEU A 252 17.22 25.94 16.99
CA LEU A 252 18.38 25.59 17.77
C LEU A 252 18.60 26.71 18.79
N ILE A 253 18.60 26.38 20.08
CA ILE A 253 18.85 27.36 21.15
C ILE A 253 20.29 27.20 21.57
N SER A 254 21.02 28.34 21.59
CA SER A 254 22.39 28.41 22.07
C SER A 254 22.49 29.44 23.18
N PHE A 255 23.09 29.07 24.32
CA PHE A 255 23.39 29.97 25.43
C PHE A 255 24.89 30.27 25.45
N ASN A 256 25.23 31.53 25.33
CA ASN A 256 26.61 31.99 25.22
C ASN A 256 26.94 32.99 26.33
N ASP A 257 28.20 32.99 26.79
CA ASP A 257 28.68 33.92 27.81
C ASP A 257 28.70 35.37 27.31
N SER A 258 28.94 35.57 26.01
CA SER A 258 29.00 36.89 25.35
C SER A 258 28.71 36.73 23.87
N LYS A 259 28.56 37.87 23.18
CA LYS A 259 28.37 37.92 21.74
C LYS A 259 29.60 37.38 20.97
N ASP A 260 30.78 37.50 21.54
CA ASP A 260 32.03 37.00 20.91
C ASP A 260 32.14 35.47 20.92
N SER A 261 31.36 34.78 21.78
CA SER A 261 31.25 33.32 21.86
C SER A 261 30.00 32.76 21.21
N GLU A 262 29.34 33.57 20.37
CA GLU A 262 28.09 33.21 19.69
C GLU A 262 28.25 31.97 18.80
N THR A 263 27.33 31.04 18.94
CA THR A 263 27.30 29.85 18.10
C THR A 263 26.89 30.23 16.68
N THR A 264 27.81 30.08 15.74
CA THR A 264 27.53 30.26 14.31
C THR A 264 27.39 28.90 13.61
N VAL A 265 26.33 28.76 12.85
CA VAL A 265 26.19 27.63 11.91
C VAL A 265 26.43 28.17 10.51
N THR A 266 27.47 27.67 9.90
CA THR A 266 27.71 27.95 8.49
C THR A 266 26.81 27.06 7.68
N ASP A 267 25.82 27.61 6.99
CA ASP A 267 25.04 26.88 6.01
C ASP A 267 26.01 26.36 4.93
N ILE A 268 26.21 25.08 4.87
CA ILE A 268 26.79 24.46 3.70
C ILE A 268 25.71 24.60 2.63
N ALA A 269 25.87 25.60 1.77
CA ALA A 269 24.97 25.80 0.63
C ALA A 269 24.89 24.50 -0.14
N GLN A 270 23.78 23.80 -0.02
CA GLN A 270 23.54 22.60 -0.81
C GLN A 270 23.03 23.08 -2.16
N ASP A 271 23.94 23.20 -3.12
CA ASP A 271 23.59 23.47 -4.50
C ASP A 271 22.62 22.41 -5.01
N ASN A 272 21.51 22.85 -5.61
CA ASN A 272 20.53 22.04 -6.34
C ASN A 272 19.64 21.08 -5.51
N TYR A 273 19.11 21.51 -4.36
CA TYR A 273 18.11 20.73 -3.63
C TYR A 273 16.91 20.36 -4.49
N ALA A 274 16.34 21.31 -5.23
CA ALA A 274 15.18 21.11 -6.08
C ALA A 274 15.43 20.03 -7.16
N ASP A 275 16.58 20.07 -7.80
CA ASP A 275 16.94 19.09 -8.85
C ASP A 275 17.13 17.68 -8.27
N ARG A 276 17.75 17.59 -7.09
CA ARG A 276 17.92 16.30 -6.39
C ARG A 276 16.57 15.70 -5.98
N TYR A 277 15.65 16.51 -5.47
CA TYR A 277 14.32 16.04 -5.10
C TYR A 277 13.50 15.62 -6.32
N ASN A 278 13.56 16.38 -7.40
CA ASN A 278 12.90 16.03 -8.66
C ASN A 278 13.45 14.71 -9.24
N ALA A 279 14.76 14.55 -9.26
CA ALA A 279 15.41 13.32 -9.72
C ALA A 279 15.02 12.12 -8.82
N LEU A 280 14.99 12.31 -7.49
CA LEU A 280 14.60 11.27 -6.54
C LEU A 280 13.12 10.90 -6.72
N SER A 281 12.23 11.87 -6.83
CA SER A 281 10.79 11.64 -7.04
C SER A 281 10.54 10.91 -8.37
N THR A 282 11.22 11.31 -9.45
CA THR A 282 11.11 10.65 -10.75
C THR A 282 11.58 9.21 -10.68
N ARG A 283 12.78 8.96 -10.14
CA ARG A 283 13.32 7.61 -9.97
C ARG A 283 12.43 6.72 -9.11
N THR A 284 11.85 7.28 -8.06
CA THR A 284 10.96 6.55 -7.16
C THR A 284 9.72 6.06 -7.90
N ARG A 285 9.07 6.92 -8.68
CA ARG A 285 7.93 6.57 -9.52
C ARG A 285 8.30 5.51 -10.56
N GLU A 286 9.42 5.68 -11.25
CA GLU A 286 9.90 4.70 -12.23
C GLU A 286 10.08 3.30 -11.63
N GLN A 287 10.61 3.20 -10.42
CA GLN A 287 10.78 1.90 -9.74
C GLN A 287 9.44 1.22 -9.45
N ILE A 288 8.40 1.99 -9.10
CA ILE A 288 7.06 1.44 -8.87
C ILE A 288 6.46 0.94 -10.20
N PHE A 289 6.58 1.71 -11.29
CA PHE A 289 6.14 1.29 -12.62
C PHE A 289 6.84 0.03 -13.11
N ILE A 290 8.16 -0.06 -12.92
CA ILE A 290 8.96 -1.24 -13.29
C ILE A 290 8.46 -2.50 -12.55
N ALA A 291 8.12 -2.40 -11.27
CA ALA A 291 7.65 -3.53 -10.49
C ALA A 291 6.36 -4.15 -11.05
N PHE A 292 5.46 -3.32 -11.55
CA PHE A 292 4.22 -3.75 -12.21
C PHE A 292 4.38 -4.05 -13.69
N ARG A 293 5.55 -3.76 -14.28
CA ARG A 293 5.76 -3.74 -15.74
C ARG A 293 4.78 -2.82 -16.45
N ALA A 294 4.35 -1.78 -15.74
CA ALA A 294 3.36 -0.83 -16.21
C ALA A 294 4.01 0.26 -17.06
N VAL A 295 3.30 0.71 -18.08
CA VAL A 295 3.74 1.80 -18.94
C VAL A 295 3.10 3.09 -18.43
N PRO A 296 3.89 4.13 -18.05
CA PRO A 296 3.38 5.32 -17.39
C PRO A 296 2.21 6.00 -18.12
N ASN A 297 2.24 6.05 -19.44
CA ASN A 297 1.19 6.67 -20.25
C ASN A 297 -0.20 6.03 -20.08
N LEU A 298 -0.27 4.74 -19.72
CA LEU A 298 -1.54 4.04 -19.48
C LEU A 298 -2.18 4.45 -18.15
N PHE A 299 -1.42 5.08 -17.25
CA PHE A 299 -1.84 5.45 -15.90
C PHE A 299 -1.81 6.96 -15.66
N GLY A 300 -1.92 7.76 -16.76
CA GLY A 300 -2.05 9.20 -16.68
C GLY A 300 -0.75 10.00 -16.49
N LEU A 301 0.42 9.34 -16.55
CA LEU A 301 1.70 10.04 -16.52
C LEU A 301 2.21 10.27 -17.94
N MET A 302 2.21 11.55 -18.37
CA MET A 302 2.86 11.93 -19.61
C MET A 302 4.36 12.09 -19.38
N THR A 303 5.18 11.51 -20.26
CA THR A 303 6.62 11.76 -20.31
C THR A 303 6.87 12.99 -21.20
N GLU A 304 7.78 13.88 -20.76
CA GLU A 304 8.05 15.17 -21.43
C GLU A 304 8.51 15.04 -22.90
N THR A 305 8.90 13.85 -23.33
CA THR A 305 9.49 13.61 -24.65
C THR A 305 8.51 13.12 -25.70
N THR A 306 7.30 12.72 -25.32
CA THR A 306 6.32 12.18 -26.28
C THR A 306 5.01 12.93 -26.15
N GLY A 307 4.63 13.66 -27.20
CA GLY A 307 3.25 14.13 -27.37
C GLY A 307 2.31 12.91 -27.34
N PHE A 308 1.02 13.12 -27.08
CA PHE A 308 0.03 12.04 -27.11
C PHE A 308 0.00 11.39 -28.50
N ASN A 309 0.58 10.19 -28.60
CA ASN A 309 0.55 9.37 -29.79
C ASN A 309 -0.38 8.18 -29.53
N SER A 310 -1.55 8.21 -30.17
CA SER A 310 -2.57 7.17 -30.02
C SER A 310 -2.06 5.77 -30.39
N GLN A 311 -1.14 5.68 -31.33
CA GLN A 311 -0.53 4.40 -31.75
C GLN A 311 0.40 3.83 -30.68
N GLU A 312 1.24 4.67 -30.07
CA GLU A 312 2.10 4.24 -28.94
C GLU A 312 1.27 3.79 -27.75
N PHE A 313 0.17 4.50 -27.44
CA PHE A 313 -0.75 4.11 -26.37
C PHE A 313 -1.39 2.75 -26.67
N ALA A 314 -1.87 2.52 -27.89
CA ALA A 314 -2.47 1.25 -28.28
C ALA A 314 -1.46 0.07 -28.22
N GLU A 315 -0.22 0.27 -28.65
CA GLU A 315 0.82 -0.76 -28.55
C GLU A 315 1.24 -1.03 -27.11
N ALA A 316 1.38 0.01 -26.28
CA ALA A 316 1.64 -0.11 -24.85
C ALA A 316 0.52 -0.89 -24.14
N PHE A 317 -0.74 -0.59 -24.45
CA PHE A 317 -1.90 -1.30 -23.94
C PHE A 317 -1.90 -2.77 -24.37
N LYS A 318 -1.65 -3.08 -25.64
CA LYS A 318 -1.56 -4.47 -26.13
C LYS A 318 -0.48 -5.27 -25.39
N LEU A 319 0.69 -4.67 -25.19
CA LEU A 319 1.79 -5.30 -24.46
C LEU A 319 1.40 -5.55 -23.00
N TYR A 320 0.91 -4.54 -22.31
CA TYR A 320 0.52 -4.63 -20.90
C TYR A 320 -0.63 -5.63 -20.70
N ASN A 321 -1.63 -5.60 -21.55
CA ASN A 321 -2.75 -6.53 -21.54
C ASN A 321 -2.25 -7.97 -21.71
N ARG A 322 -1.36 -8.23 -22.67
CA ARG A 322 -0.83 -9.57 -22.91
C ARG A 322 0.06 -10.09 -21.78
N THR A 323 0.90 -9.23 -21.19
CA THR A 323 1.94 -9.64 -20.23
C THR A 323 1.50 -9.60 -18.78
N THR A 324 0.53 -8.76 -18.45
CA THR A 324 0.09 -8.52 -17.06
C THR A 324 -1.39 -8.85 -16.86
N VAL A 325 -2.29 -8.24 -17.62
CA VAL A 325 -3.75 -8.34 -17.39
C VAL A 325 -4.28 -9.75 -17.68
N LYS A 326 -4.08 -10.26 -18.92
CA LYS A 326 -4.58 -11.59 -19.31
C LYS A 326 -4.11 -12.75 -18.43
N PRO A 327 -2.84 -12.79 -17.97
CA PRO A 327 -2.43 -13.81 -17.02
C PRO A 327 -3.17 -13.75 -15.68
N ILE A 328 -3.58 -12.55 -15.22
CA ILE A 328 -4.37 -12.39 -13.99
C ILE A 328 -5.81 -12.81 -14.24
N GLN A 329 -6.42 -12.33 -15.34
CA GLN A 329 -7.76 -12.75 -15.77
C GLN A 329 -7.89 -14.27 -15.83
N LYS A 330 -6.93 -14.94 -16.47
CA LYS A 330 -6.92 -16.40 -16.54
C LYS A 330 -6.95 -17.06 -15.16
N ARG A 331 -6.17 -16.57 -14.19
CA ARG A 331 -6.16 -17.13 -12.82
C ARG A 331 -7.50 -16.94 -12.12
N ILE A 332 -8.16 -15.82 -12.34
CA ILE A 332 -9.49 -15.54 -11.77
C ILE A 332 -10.53 -16.46 -12.41
N ILE A 333 -10.50 -16.63 -13.73
CA ILE A 333 -11.36 -17.56 -14.45
C ILE A 333 -11.13 -18.99 -13.94
N ASP A 334 -9.89 -19.48 -13.91
CA ASP A 334 -9.53 -20.82 -13.42
C ASP A 334 -10.00 -21.03 -11.95
N THR A 335 -10.02 -19.97 -11.14
CA THR A 335 -10.53 -20.01 -9.76
C THR A 335 -12.04 -20.20 -9.72
N LEU A 336 -12.77 -19.40 -10.47
CA LEU A 336 -14.23 -19.47 -10.52
C LEU A 336 -14.70 -20.77 -11.17
N ASP A 337 -14.03 -21.23 -12.22
CA ASP A 337 -14.29 -22.53 -12.85
C ASP A 337 -14.11 -23.66 -11.83
N LYS A 338 -13.06 -23.59 -11.00
CA LYS A 338 -12.85 -24.58 -9.94
C LYS A 338 -13.91 -24.51 -8.85
N ILE A 339 -14.36 -23.30 -8.47
CA ILE A 339 -15.43 -23.12 -7.47
C ILE A 339 -16.75 -23.66 -8.02
N PHE A 340 -17.15 -23.25 -9.21
CA PHE A 340 -18.42 -23.66 -9.81
C PHE A 340 -18.42 -25.11 -10.35
N GLY A 341 -17.25 -25.69 -10.58
CA GLY A 341 -17.11 -27.00 -11.20
C GLY A 341 -17.49 -27.02 -12.69
N VAL A 342 -17.43 -25.87 -13.36
CA VAL A 342 -17.82 -25.67 -14.76
C VAL A 342 -16.73 -24.90 -15.47
N GLU A 343 -16.30 -25.34 -16.64
CA GLU A 343 -15.37 -24.60 -17.49
C GLU A 343 -16.03 -23.36 -18.11
N ASN A 344 -15.26 -22.28 -18.23
CA ASN A 344 -15.73 -20.99 -18.73
C ASN A 344 -16.95 -20.46 -17.97
N SER A 345 -16.93 -20.58 -16.64
CA SER A 345 -18.00 -20.09 -15.76
C SER A 345 -18.26 -18.60 -15.92
N ILE A 346 -17.25 -17.84 -16.34
CA ILE A 346 -17.32 -16.41 -16.65
C ILE A 346 -16.66 -16.10 -18.00
N THR A 347 -17.12 -15.03 -18.62
CA THR A 347 -16.50 -14.43 -19.81
C THR A 347 -16.23 -12.95 -19.55
N ILE A 348 -14.98 -12.55 -19.63
CA ILE A 348 -14.58 -11.15 -19.49
C ILE A 348 -14.60 -10.51 -20.87
N ILE A 349 -15.39 -9.45 -21.01
CA ILE A 349 -15.42 -8.62 -22.22
C ILE A 349 -14.23 -7.67 -22.14
N PRO A 350 -13.24 -7.77 -23.06
CA PRO A 350 -12.02 -6.99 -22.94
C PRO A 350 -12.30 -5.50 -23.04
N PHE A 351 -11.49 -4.71 -22.35
CA PHE A 351 -11.45 -3.27 -22.53
C PHE A 351 -11.08 -2.95 -24.00
N SER A 352 -11.90 -2.15 -24.69
CA SER A 352 -11.67 -1.72 -26.07
C SER A 352 -11.28 -0.26 -26.10
N LEU A 353 -10.22 0.05 -26.84
CA LEU A 353 -9.81 1.42 -27.14
C LEU A 353 -10.51 1.97 -28.40
N GLU A 354 -11.19 1.10 -29.14
CA GLU A 354 -11.97 1.50 -30.32
C GLU A 354 -13.38 1.89 -29.85
N GLU A 355 -13.77 3.15 -30.05
CA GLU A 355 -15.18 3.54 -30.00
C GLU A 355 -15.91 2.71 -31.04
N ASN A 356 -17.00 2.03 -30.66
CA ASN A 356 -17.88 1.35 -31.58
C ASN A 356 -18.55 2.42 -32.48
N ASN A 357 -17.96 2.73 -33.63
CA ASN A 357 -18.56 3.52 -34.70
C ASN A 357 -19.76 2.79 -35.36
N ASN A 358 -20.65 2.20 -34.56
CA ASN A 358 -21.86 1.52 -35.04
C ASN A 358 -23.12 2.35 -34.81
N GLU A 359 -23.02 3.69 -34.72
CA GLU A 359 -24.19 4.58 -34.76
C GLU A 359 -24.28 5.42 -36.05
N GLU A 360 -23.97 4.85 -37.21
CA GLU A 360 -24.36 5.45 -38.48
C GLU A 360 -24.84 4.35 -39.42
N ASN A 361 -26.09 3.95 -39.30
CA ASN A 361 -26.94 3.47 -40.38
C ASN A 361 -28.35 3.18 -39.85
N VAL A 362 -29.06 4.24 -39.40
CA VAL A 362 -30.51 4.28 -39.43
C VAL A 362 -30.89 5.63 -40.07
N ALA A 363 -30.99 5.62 -41.39
CA ALA A 363 -31.69 6.64 -42.16
C ALA A 363 -32.79 5.94 -42.95
#